data_7a3079b54e347fac835f7f530571fe2b
#
_entry.id   7a3079b54e347fac835f7f530571fe2b
#
_cell.length_a   1.000
_cell.length_b   1.000
_cell.length_c   1.000
_cell.angle_alpha   90.00
_cell.angle_beta   90.00
_cell.angle_gamma   90.00
#
_symmetry.space_group_name_H-M   'P 1'
#
loop_
_entity.id
_entity.type
_entity.pdbx_description
1 polymer ?
#
loop_
_entity_poly.entity_id
_entity_poly.type
_entity_poly.pdbx_seq_one_letter_code
_entity_poly.pdbx_strand_id
1 'polypeptide(L)' 'METIKNYLENMFSHLPNTPEVQKAKYELYQMMEDKYNELISEGKSDNEAIGIVISEFGNLDELADSLGIKSFVDPSQAMP' A
#
# COMPACT_ATOMS: atom_id res chain seq x y z
N MET A 1 -12.35 3.26 -2.46
CA MET A 1 -11.86 4.28 -3.40
C MET A 1 -11.10 3.64 -4.54
N GLU A 2 -11.59 3.84 -5.72
CA GLU A 2 -11.12 3.08 -6.88
C GLU A 2 -9.68 3.36 -7.28
N THR A 3 -9.28 4.63 -7.26
CA THR A 3 -7.92 5.00 -7.65
C THR A 3 -6.88 4.35 -6.74
N ILE A 4 -7.12 4.40 -5.43
CA ILE A 4 -6.22 3.79 -4.46
C ILE A 4 -6.23 2.28 -4.61
N LYS A 5 -7.40 1.70 -4.81
CA LYS A 5 -7.52 0.27 -5.00
C LYS A 5 -6.76 -0.21 -6.24
N ASN A 6 -6.90 0.52 -7.35
CA ASN A 6 -6.19 0.18 -8.58
C ASN A 6 -4.68 0.30 -8.42
N TYR A 7 -4.25 1.35 -7.74
CA TYR A 7 -2.82 1.54 -7.45
C TYR A 7 -2.28 0.38 -6.64
N LEU A 8 -3.03 -0.03 -5.63
CA LEU A 8 -2.65 -1.13 -4.76
C LEU A 8 -2.61 -2.45 -5.52
N GLU A 9 -3.57 -2.70 -6.39
CA GLU A 9 -3.58 -3.90 -7.22
C GLU A 9 -2.32 -3.98 -8.08
N ASN A 10 -1.94 -2.86 -8.69
CA ASN A 10 -0.71 -2.81 -9.49
C ASN A 10 0.53 -3.04 -8.63
N MET A 11 0.56 -2.43 -7.46
CA MET A 11 1.72 -2.53 -6.57
C MET A 11 1.94 -3.98 -6.12
N PHE A 12 0.86 -4.73 -5.91
CA PHE A 12 0.92 -6.11 -5.46
C PHE A 12 0.89 -7.13 -6.59
N SER A 13 0.84 -6.66 -7.85
CA SER A 13 0.70 -7.57 -9.00
C SER A 13 1.88 -8.51 -9.19
N HIS A 14 3.05 -8.14 -8.71
CA HIS A 14 4.26 -8.94 -8.84
C HIS A 14 4.47 -9.91 -7.69
N LEU A 15 3.61 -9.86 -6.69
CA LEU A 15 3.76 -10.67 -5.50
C LEU A 15 2.91 -11.95 -5.61
N PRO A 16 3.35 -13.04 -4.95
CA PRO A 16 2.56 -14.28 -4.98
C PRO A 16 1.24 -14.09 -4.26
N ASN A 17 0.26 -14.90 -4.65
CA ASN A 17 -1.08 -14.85 -4.09
C ASN A 17 -1.17 -15.73 -2.84
N THR A 18 -0.41 -15.37 -1.80
CA THR A 18 -0.40 -16.11 -0.54
C THR A 18 -1.30 -15.43 0.48
N PRO A 19 -1.73 -16.15 1.52
CA PRO A 19 -2.53 -15.53 2.59
C PRO A 19 -1.82 -14.34 3.24
N GLU A 20 -0.51 -14.43 3.41
CA GLU A 20 0.29 -13.35 4.00
C GLU A 20 0.23 -12.10 3.14
N VAL A 21 0.39 -12.27 1.83
CA VAL A 21 0.36 -11.15 0.90
C VAL A 21 -1.05 -10.56 0.81
N GLN A 22 -2.07 -11.41 0.79
CA GLN A 22 -3.45 -10.93 0.76
C GLN A 22 -3.80 -10.11 2.00
N LYS A 23 -3.36 -10.58 3.17
CA LYS A 23 -3.59 -9.86 4.41
C LYS A 23 -2.87 -8.51 4.40
N ALA A 24 -1.62 -8.50 3.95
CA ALA A 24 -0.85 -7.27 3.87
C ALA A 24 -1.50 -6.25 2.94
N LYS A 25 -2.00 -6.73 1.81
CA LYS A 25 -2.68 -5.88 0.84
C LYS A 25 -3.92 -5.24 1.45
N TYR A 26 -4.71 -6.03 2.16
CA TYR A 26 -5.91 -5.55 2.80
C TYR A 26 -5.58 -4.51 3.88
N GLU A 27 -4.60 -4.81 4.72
CA GLU A 27 -4.18 -3.90 5.78
C GLU A 27 -3.68 -2.56 5.21
N LEU A 28 -2.89 -2.63 4.16
CA LEU A 28 -2.38 -1.42 3.52
C LEU A 28 -3.51 -0.62 2.91
N TYR A 29 -4.47 -1.29 2.29
CA TYR A 29 -5.62 -0.61 1.72
C TYR A 29 -6.39 0.16 2.81
N GLN A 30 -6.59 -0.47 3.96
CA GLN A 30 -7.28 0.17 5.07
C GLN A 30 -6.53 1.42 5.55
N MET A 31 -5.20 1.32 5.67
CA MET A 31 -4.40 2.46 6.10
C MET A 31 -4.47 3.60 5.09
N MET A 32 -4.40 3.29 3.81
CA MET A 32 -4.48 4.29 2.76
C MET A 32 -5.85 4.96 2.74
N GLU A 33 -6.91 4.18 2.90
CA GLU A 33 -8.26 4.70 2.92
C GLU A 33 -8.50 5.59 4.14
N ASP A 34 -8.00 5.19 5.30
CA ASP A 34 -8.12 5.98 6.51
C ASP A 34 -7.42 7.33 6.36
N LYS A 35 -6.22 7.32 5.80
CA LYS A 35 -5.47 8.55 5.57
C LYS A 35 -6.19 9.44 4.57
N TYR A 36 -6.71 8.85 3.51
CA TYR A 36 -7.47 9.59 2.51
C TYR A 36 -8.66 10.31 3.15
N ASN A 37 -9.44 9.58 3.95
CA ASN A 37 -10.61 10.15 4.60
C ASN A 37 -10.24 11.27 5.57
N GLU A 38 -9.13 11.11 6.28
CA GLU A 38 -8.62 12.14 7.18
C GLU A 38 -8.30 13.42 6.41
N LEU A 39 -7.60 13.28 5.28
CA LEU A 39 -7.21 14.43 4.47
C LEU A 39 -8.42 15.15 3.88
N ILE A 40 -9.42 14.40 3.44
CA ILE A 40 -10.65 15.00 2.93
C ILE A 40 -11.36 15.78 4.02
N SER A 41 -11.40 15.24 5.24
CA SER A 41 -12.05 15.94 6.35
C SER A 41 -11.30 17.20 6.77
N GLU A 42 -10.00 17.27 6.43
CA GLU A 42 -9.17 18.46 6.67
C GLU A 42 -9.32 19.51 5.57
N GLY A 43 -10.12 19.23 4.57
CA GLY A 43 -10.38 20.17 3.48
C GLY A 43 -9.52 19.98 2.25
N LYS A 44 -8.73 18.92 2.16
CA LYS A 44 -7.94 18.64 0.97
C LYS A 44 -8.84 18.21 -0.18
N SER A 45 -8.43 18.54 -1.40
CA SER A 45 -9.15 18.07 -2.58
C SER A 45 -8.88 16.58 -2.78
N ASP A 46 -9.73 15.95 -3.58
CA ASP A 46 -9.58 14.54 -3.91
C ASP A 46 -8.19 14.24 -4.49
N ASN A 47 -7.76 15.03 -5.46
CA ASN A 47 -6.46 14.83 -6.10
C ASN A 47 -5.30 15.03 -5.14
N GLU A 48 -5.39 16.03 -4.28
CA GLU A 48 -4.35 16.27 -3.27
C GLU A 48 -4.27 15.12 -2.28
N ALA A 49 -5.43 14.67 -1.81
CA ALA A 49 -5.49 13.58 -0.84
C ALA A 49 -4.90 12.30 -1.42
N ILE A 50 -5.26 11.97 -2.66
CA ILE A 50 -4.74 10.78 -3.33
C ILE A 50 -3.22 10.89 -3.50
N GLY A 51 -2.73 12.06 -3.92
CA GLY A 51 -1.30 12.28 -4.10
C GLY A 51 -0.52 12.08 -2.81
N ILE A 52 -1.04 12.60 -1.71
CA ILE A 52 -0.40 12.46 -0.41
C ILE A 52 -0.41 11.00 0.04
N VAL A 53 -1.54 10.32 -0.11
CA VAL A 53 -1.65 8.91 0.27
C VAL A 53 -0.64 8.07 -0.50
N ILE A 54 -0.58 8.24 -1.81
CA ILE A 54 0.35 7.48 -2.64
C ILE A 54 1.79 7.79 -2.26
N SER A 55 2.09 9.05 -1.99
CA SER A 55 3.42 9.46 -1.59
C SER A 55 3.84 8.82 -0.26
N GLU A 56 2.93 8.72 0.70
CA GLU A 56 3.25 8.17 2.01
C GLU A 56 3.24 6.64 2.04
N PHE A 57 2.37 6.01 1.28
CA PHE A 57 2.17 4.57 1.35
C PHE A 57 2.57 3.82 0.08
N GLY A 58 3.11 4.53 -0.91
CA GLY A 58 3.44 3.91 -2.19
C GLY A 58 4.77 3.18 -2.22
N ASN A 59 5.60 3.33 -1.19
CA ASN A 59 6.88 2.64 -1.14
C ASN A 59 6.72 1.31 -0.40
N LEU A 60 6.42 0.27 -1.16
CA LEU A 60 6.17 -1.05 -0.59
C LEU A 60 7.39 -1.62 0.11
N ASP A 61 8.60 -1.30 -0.38
CA ASP A 61 9.83 -1.78 0.24
C ASP A 61 9.93 -1.34 1.70
N GLU A 62 9.57 -0.09 1.98
CA GLU A 62 9.61 0.42 3.34
C GLU A 62 8.52 -0.17 4.22
N LEU A 63 7.36 -0.45 3.64
CA LEU A 63 6.22 -0.97 4.38
C LEU A 63 6.24 -2.47 4.53
N ALA A 64 6.99 -3.16 3.68
CA ALA A 64 6.97 -4.63 3.64
C ALA A 64 7.35 -5.26 4.96
N ASP A 65 8.32 -4.67 5.67
CA ASP A 65 8.75 -5.20 6.96
C ASP A 65 7.62 -5.15 7.97
N SER A 66 6.93 -4.00 8.06
CA SER A 66 5.80 -3.84 8.97
C SER A 66 4.64 -4.74 8.61
N LEU A 67 4.48 -5.04 7.32
CA LEU A 67 3.39 -5.88 6.84
C LEU A 67 3.74 -7.38 6.88
N GLY A 68 5.00 -7.71 7.19
CA GLY A 68 5.44 -9.10 7.28
C GLY A 68 5.64 -9.77 5.94
N ILE A 69 5.85 -9.01 4.87
CA ILE A 69 6.03 -9.55 3.52
C ILE A 69 7.35 -9.15 2.87
N LYS A 70 8.34 -8.79 3.68
CA LYS A 70 9.61 -8.31 3.15
C LYS A 70 10.29 -9.32 2.22
N SER A 71 10.21 -10.59 2.54
CA SER A 71 10.83 -11.64 1.72
C SER A 71 10.19 -11.76 0.33
N PHE A 72 8.94 -11.32 0.18
CA PHE A 72 8.26 -11.34 -1.11
C PHE A 72 8.55 -10.10 -1.94
N VAL A 73 8.85 -8.98 -1.27
CA VAL A 73 9.02 -7.68 -1.93
C VAL A 73 10.45 -7.43 -2.35
N ASP A 74 11.42 -7.89 -1.56
CA ASP A 74 12.83 -7.67 -1.82
C ASP A 74 13.55 -8.99 -1.99
N PRO A 75 13.60 -9.52 -3.23
CA PRO A 75 14.26 -10.80 -3.49
C PRO A 75 15.74 -10.83 -3.10
N SER A 76 16.41 -9.66 -3.16
CA SER A 76 17.82 -9.60 -2.80
C SER A 76 18.04 -9.86 -1.31
N GLN A 77 17.03 -9.58 -0.48
CA GLN A 77 17.09 -9.88 0.94
C GLN A 77 16.81 -11.36 1.23
N ALA A 78 16.09 -12.02 0.32
CA ALA A 78 15.77 -13.43 0.47
C ALA A 78 16.89 -14.34 -0.02
N MET A 79 17.82 -13.81 -0.80
CA MET A 79 18.93 -14.57 -1.35
C MET A 79 20.06 -14.63 -0.35
N PRO A 80 20.64 -15.80 -0.14
CA PRO A 80 21.82 -15.92 0.73
C PRO A 80 23.02 -15.23 0.15
#